data_2632591ac25bb85d3348b9c4243c0cd3
#
_entry.id   2632591ac25bb85d3348b9c4243c0cd3
#
_cell.length_a   1.000
_cell.length_b   1.000
_cell.length_c   1.000
_cell.angle_alpha   90.00
_cell.angle_beta   90.00
_cell.angle_gamma   90.00
#
_symmetry.space_group_name_H-M   'P 1'
#
loop_
_entity.id
_entity.type
_entity.pdbx_description
1 polymer ?
#
loop_
_entity_poly.entity_id
_entity_poly.type
_entity_poly.pdbx_seq_one_letter_code
_entity_poly.pdbx_strand_id
1 'polypeptide(L)'
;MKLFLSILLLFAGYASFSQTYISIAPSLTNTAGTLADKSNLSLEVGRQWDVFSMGFDIGKTTLSPVGAKDTSTYLEIRPNLNIFQEGKFTNTFTAGIGYIFGANESLLTEVTYGIEYAYTDRLHFNVDFGNYYYSGKLSSSNVTFFGVSAALYFGSFKSGSIITRETK
;
A
#
# COMPACT_ATOMS: atom_id res chain seq x y z
N MET A 1 -10.24 -28.37 -17.66
CA MET A 1 -9.44 -28.96 -16.57
C MET A 1 -7.93 -28.74 -16.75
N LYS A 2 -7.31 -29.03 -17.90
CA LYS A 2 -5.85 -28.86 -18.11
C LYS A 2 -5.38 -27.40 -17.94
N LEU A 3 -6.11 -26.41 -18.47
CA LEU A 3 -5.80 -24.99 -18.36
C LEU A 3 -5.84 -24.52 -16.88
N PHE A 4 -6.84 -24.95 -16.12
CA PHE A 4 -6.96 -24.62 -14.70
C PHE A 4 -5.79 -25.21 -13.88
N LEU A 5 -5.39 -26.44 -14.19
CA LEU A 5 -4.25 -27.10 -13.53
C LEU A 5 -2.92 -26.40 -13.87
N SER A 6 -2.74 -25.95 -15.13
CA SER A 6 -1.56 -25.20 -15.54
C SER A 6 -1.47 -23.82 -14.87
N ILE A 7 -2.59 -23.14 -14.72
CA ILE A 7 -2.69 -21.86 -13.99
C ILE A 7 -2.38 -22.10 -12.51
N LEU A 8 -2.93 -23.16 -11.89
CA LEU A 8 -2.67 -23.50 -10.49
C LEU A 8 -1.20 -23.85 -10.24
N LEU A 9 -0.55 -24.59 -11.15
CA LEU A 9 0.88 -24.91 -11.08
C LEU A 9 1.77 -23.69 -11.28
N LEU A 10 1.40 -22.77 -12.17
CA LEU A 10 2.08 -21.47 -12.31
C LEU A 10 1.98 -20.68 -11.00
N PHE A 11 0.80 -20.55 -10.41
CA PHE A 11 0.63 -19.88 -9.11
C PHE A 11 1.39 -20.57 -7.98
N ALA A 12 1.42 -21.89 -7.94
CA ALA A 12 2.18 -22.65 -6.94
C ALA A 12 3.71 -22.47 -7.11
N GLY A 13 4.20 -22.40 -8.34
CA GLY A 13 5.61 -22.09 -8.64
C GLY A 13 5.99 -20.68 -8.19
N TYR A 14 5.18 -19.68 -8.51
CA TYR A 14 5.39 -18.30 -8.02
C TYR A 14 5.30 -18.19 -6.50
N ALA A 15 4.50 -19.03 -5.85
CA ALA A 15 4.37 -19.05 -4.39
C ALA A 15 5.67 -19.40 -3.67
N SER A 16 6.56 -20.17 -4.31
CA SER A 16 7.84 -20.63 -3.74
C SER A 16 8.88 -19.50 -3.65
N PHE A 17 8.71 -18.42 -4.44
CA PHE A 17 9.63 -17.28 -4.52
C PHE A 17 8.97 -15.99 -4.04
N SER A 18 8.33 -16.04 -2.88
CA SER A 18 7.61 -14.89 -2.34
C SER A 18 7.70 -14.82 -0.83
N GLN A 19 7.58 -13.59 -0.31
CA GLN A 19 7.44 -13.31 1.11
C GLN A 19 6.03 -12.81 1.40
N THR A 20 5.48 -13.22 2.55
CA THR A 20 4.28 -12.61 3.10
C THR A 20 4.70 -11.48 4.03
N TYR A 21 3.98 -10.38 4.07
CA TYR A 21 4.22 -9.30 5.01
C TYR A 21 2.94 -8.85 5.68
N ILE A 22 3.12 -8.26 6.85
CA ILE A 22 2.09 -7.52 7.58
C ILE A 22 2.66 -6.13 7.85
N SER A 23 1.92 -5.09 7.51
CA SER A 23 2.32 -3.71 7.70
C SER A 23 1.26 -2.95 8.49
N ILE A 24 1.71 -2.04 9.35
CA ILE A 24 0.87 -1.04 10.01
C ILE A 24 1.28 0.34 9.51
N ALA A 25 0.32 1.13 9.06
CA ALA A 25 0.56 2.40 8.39
C ALA A 25 -0.32 3.52 8.95
N PRO A 26 0.18 4.32 9.90
CA PRO A 26 -0.40 5.62 10.18
C PRO A 26 -0.09 6.62 9.06
N SER A 27 -1.08 7.41 8.67
CA SER A 27 -0.91 8.49 7.70
C SER A 27 -1.67 9.76 8.09
N LEU A 28 -1.16 10.88 7.62
CA LEU A 28 -1.77 12.20 7.78
C LEU A 28 -2.23 12.68 6.40
N THR A 29 -3.43 13.23 6.35
CA THR A 29 -4.00 13.74 5.12
C THR A 29 -4.08 15.25 5.15
N ASN A 30 -3.87 15.87 3.99
CA ASN A 30 -4.05 17.30 3.78
C ASN A 30 -5.40 17.54 3.09
N THR A 31 -6.29 18.22 3.79
CA THR A 31 -7.55 18.70 3.22
C THR A 31 -7.52 20.22 3.26
N ALA A 32 -7.70 20.88 2.13
CA ALA A 32 -7.76 22.35 2.02
C ALA A 32 -6.51 23.12 2.49
N GLY A 33 -5.31 22.56 2.31
CA GLY A 33 -4.06 23.27 2.59
C GLY A 33 -3.59 23.22 4.05
N THR A 34 -4.30 22.52 4.93
CA THR A 34 -3.90 22.32 6.32
C THR A 34 -3.41 20.88 6.51
N LEU A 35 -2.11 20.73 6.72
CA LEU A 35 -1.50 19.44 7.02
C LEU A 35 -1.99 18.96 8.39
N ALA A 36 -2.39 17.70 8.51
CA ALA A 36 -2.74 17.04 9.76
C ALA A 36 -4.16 17.25 10.31
N ASP A 37 -5.10 17.70 9.52
CA ASP A 37 -6.50 17.74 9.98
C ASP A 37 -7.10 16.35 10.17
N LYS A 38 -6.54 15.32 9.53
CA LYS A 38 -7.11 13.97 9.57
C LYS A 38 -6.01 12.92 9.55
N SER A 39 -6.14 11.95 10.44
CA SER A 39 -5.26 10.80 10.52
C SER A 39 -5.97 9.53 10.05
N ASN A 40 -5.26 8.71 9.32
CA ASN A 40 -5.68 7.36 8.98
C ASN A 40 -4.78 6.38 9.70
N LEU A 41 -5.32 5.21 9.98
CA LEU A 41 -4.56 4.07 10.49
C LEU A 41 -5.02 2.85 9.73
N SER A 42 -4.08 2.14 9.13
CA SER A 42 -4.37 0.92 8.40
C SER A 42 -3.48 -0.25 8.80
N LEU A 43 -3.99 -1.43 8.49
CA LEU A 43 -3.31 -2.70 8.56
C LEU A 43 -3.33 -3.32 7.17
N GLU A 44 -2.16 -3.59 6.63
CA GLU A 44 -2.00 -4.25 5.35
C GLU A 44 -1.43 -5.66 5.54
N VAL A 45 -1.99 -6.62 4.85
CA VAL A 45 -1.45 -7.97 4.69
C VAL A 45 -1.20 -8.20 3.23
N GLY A 46 0.02 -8.56 2.87
CA GLY A 46 0.38 -8.69 1.48
C GLY A 46 1.42 -9.76 1.20
N ARG A 47 1.74 -9.86 -0.08
CA ARG A 47 2.73 -10.78 -0.59
C ARG A 47 3.65 -10.08 -1.58
N GLN A 48 4.94 -10.31 -1.42
CA GLN A 48 6.01 -9.78 -2.26
C GLN A 48 6.55 -10.88 -3.16
N TRP A 49 6.59 -10.62 -4.47
CA TRP A 49 7.21 -11.45 -5.50
C TRP A 49 8.26 -10.61 -6.22
N ASP A 50 9.51 -10.82 -5.92
CA ASP A 50 10.60 -10.07 -6.53
C ASP A 50 10.34 -8.55 -6.56
N VAL A 51 10.16 -7.95 -7.72
CA VAL A 51 9.93 -6.51 -7.92
C VAL A 51 8.49 -6.07 -7.67
N PHE A 52 7.56 -6.99 -7.50
CA PHE A 52 6.14 -6.72 -7.38
C PHE A 52 5.57 -7.21 -6.06
N SER A 53 4.69 -6.45 -5.46
CA SER A 53 3.87 -6.92 -4.34
C SER A 53 2.40 -6.57 -4.52
N MET A 54 1.57 -7.28 -3.78
CA MET A 54 0.14 -7.00 -3.69
C MET A 54 -0.29 -7.12 -2.23
N GLY A 55 -0.89 -6.05 -1.71
CA GLY A 55 -1.44 -5.97 -0.38
C GLY A 55 -2.95 -5.86 -0.37
N PHE A 56 -3.54 -6.32 0.73
CA PHE A 56 -4.91 -6.01 1.13
C PHE A 56 -4.82 -5.11 2.35
N ASP A 57 -5.23 -3.87 2.19
CA ASP A 57 -5.21 -2.86 3.23
C ASP A 57 -6.62 -2.64 3.79
N ILE A 58 -6.75 -2.70 5.11
CA ILE A 58 -7.96 -2.35 5.83
C ILE A 58 -7.64 -1.26 6.84
N GLY A 59 -8.40 -0.19 6.82
CA GLY A 59 -8.12 0.92 7.70
C GLY A 59 -9.34 1.72 8.10
N LYS A 60 -9.09 2.61 9.03
CA LYS A 60 -10.05 3.66 9.39
C LYS A 60 -9.58 4.97 8.82
N THR A 61 -10.46 5.66 8.14
CA THR A 61 -10.21 6.96 7.54
C THR A 61 -11.20 7.99 8.06
N THR A 62 -10.70 9.18 8.28
CA THR A 62 -11.54 10.36 8.54
C THR A 62 -11.84 11.13 7.26
N LEU A 63 -11.49 10.57 6.11
CA LEU A 63 -11.82 11.12 4.80
C LEU A 63 -13.35 11.09 4.64
N SER A 64 -13.97 12.20 4.94
CA SER A 64 -15.37 12.43 4.62
C SER A 64 -15.44 13.61 3.65
N PRO A 65 -16.15 13.45 2.53
CA PRO A 65 -16.26 14.52 1.54
C PRO A 65 -16.95 15.77 2.05
N VAL A 66 -17.70 15.70 3.14
CA VAL A 66 -18.43 16.85 3.66
C VAL A 66 -18.45 16.79 5.19
N GLY A 67 -17.49 17.44 5.83
CA GLY A 67 -17.59 17.89 7.23
C GLY A 67 -17.97 16.89 8.32
N ALA A 68 -18.15 15.61 8.00
CA ALA A 68 -18.49 14.59 8.97
C ALA A 68 -17.27 14.25 9.84
N LYS A 69 -17.47 14.28 11.14
CA LYS A 69 -16.48 13.86 12.15
C LYS A 69 -16.35 12.32 12.23
N ASP A 70 -17.11 11.58 11.42
CA ASP A 70 -17.24 10.15 11.55
C ASP A 70 -16.09 9.43 10.83
N THR A 71 -15.45 8.51 11.53
CA THR A 71 -14.48 7.61 10.95
C THR A 71 -15.19 6.54 10.12
N SER A 72 -14.79 6.40 8.87
CA SER A 72 -15.25 5.33 7.98
C SER A 72 -14.20 4.22 7.90
N THR A 73 -14.64 3.02 7.63
CA THR A 73 -13.75 1.89 7.34
C THR A 73 -13.56 1.78 5.84
N TYR A 74 -12.35 1.47 5.40
CA TYR A 74 -12.10 1.19 3.99
C TYR A 74 -11.38 -0.16 3.83
N LEU A 75 -11.52 -0.72 2.65
CA LEU A 75 -10.79 -1.89 2.18
C LEU A 75 -10.18 -1.56 0.83
N GLU A 76 -8.91 -1.88 0.64
CA GLU A 76 -8.17 -1.55 -0.56
C GLU A 76 -7.27 -2.70 -1.01
N ILE A 77 -7.12 -2.88 -2.31
CA ILE A 77 -6.12 -3.74 -2.93
C ILE A 77 -5.01 -2.83 -3.44
N ARG A 78 -3.77 -3.09 -3.02
CA ARG A 78 -2.61 -2.24 -3.26
C ARG A 78 -1.50 -3.00 -4.01
N PRO A 79 -1.53 -3.06 -5.35
CA PRO A 79 -0.38 -3.44 -6.14
C PRO A 79 0.76 -2.42 -5.97
N ASN A 80 1.97 -2.92 -5.77
CA ASN A 80 3.15 -2.10 -5.58
C ASN A 80 4.32 -2.63 -6.42
N LEU A 81 5.15 -1.72 -6.92
CA LEU A 81 6.36 -2.00 -7.69
C LEU A 81 7.58 -1.40 -6.99
N ASN A 82 8.62 -2.22 -6.83
CA ASN A 82 9.94 -1.77 -6.42
C ASN A 82 10.68 -1.26 -7.67
N ILE A 83 10.86 0.06 -7.78
CA ILE A 83 11.40 0.70 -8.99
C ILE A 83 12.92 0.71 -8.96
N PHE A 84 13.49 1.20 -7.87
CA PHE A 84 14.93 1.41 -7.73
C PHE A 84 15.40 1.02 -6.35
N GLN A 85 16.52 0.29 -6.28
CA GLN A 85 17.13 -0.11 -5.02
C GLN A 85 18.61 0.28 -4.98
N GLU A 86 19.02 0.87 -3.86
CA GLU A 86 20.43 1.16 -3.56
C GLU A 86 20.71 0.84 -2.09
N GLY A 87 21.53 -0.17 -1.88
CA GLY A 87 21.82 -0.67 -0.53
C GLY A 87 20.56 -1.16 0.20
N LYS A 88 20.22 -0.49 1.29
CA LYS A 88 19.04 -0.80 2.11
C LYS A 88 17.80 0.01 1.75
N PHE A 89 17.89 0.91 0.78
CA PHE A 89 16.79 1.77 0.36
C PHE A 89 16.17 1.27 -0.93
N THR A 90 14.85 1.22 -0.95
CA THR A 90 14.07 0.85 -2.14
C THR A 90 13.03 1.93 -2.39
N ASN A 91 12.99 2.46 -3.62
CA ASN A 91 11.94 3.35 -4.06
C ASN A 91 10.78 2.53 -4.61
N THR A 92 9.58 2.82 -4.16
CA THR A 92 8.38 2.06 -4.48
C THR A 92 7.33 2.94 -5.14
N PHE A 93 6.49 2.31 -5.94
CA PHE A 93 5.32 2.94 -6.53
C PHE A 93 4.11 2.06 -6.30
N THR A 94 3.10 2.59 -5.63
CA THR A 94 1.85 1.90 -5.31
C THR A 94 0.71 2.54 -6.08
N ALA A 95 -0.15 1.71 -6.64
CA ALA A 95 -1.47 2.10 -7.11
C ALA A 95 -2.48 1.28 -6.32
N GLY A 96 -3.53 1.91 -5.81
CA GLY A 96 -4.55 1.24 -5.01
C GLY A 96 -5.94 1.42 -5.57
N ILE A 97 -6.79 0.44 -5.34
CA ILE A 97 -8.22 0.53 -5.60
C ILE A 97 -8.98 -0.11 -4.44
N GLY A 98 -9.98 0.61 -3.94
CA GLY A 98 -10.72 0.18 -2.77
C GLY A 98 -12.09 0.80 -2.66
N TYR A 99 -12.70 0.60 -1.50
CA TYR A 99 -14.02 1.09 -1.18
C TYR A 99 -14.08 1.56 0.27
N ILE A 100 -14.67 2.73 0.46
CA ILE A 100 -14.96 3.31 1.77
C ILE A 100 -16.40 2.99 2.15
N PHE A 101 -16.56 2.34 3.30
CA PHE A 101 -17.86 1.92 3.84
C PHE A 101 -18.34 2.93 4.89
N GLY A 102 -19.64 3.16 4.94
CA GLY A 102 -20.27 4.03 5.94
C GLY A 102 -21.31 4.96 5.34
N ALA A 103 -21.59 6.06 6.02
CA ALA A 103 -22.62 7.01 5.59
C ALA A 103 -22.31 7.68 4.23
N ASN A 104 -21.03 7.75 3.87
CA ASN A 104 -20.54 8.34 2.61
C ASN A 104 -19.75 7.30 1.82
N GLU A 105 -20.43 6.28 1.32
CA GLU A 105 -19.84 5.25 0.47
C GLU A 105 -19.15 5.85 -0.74
N SER A 106 -17.88 5.45 -0.97
CA SER A 106 -17.07 6.00 -2.05
C SER A 106 -16.12 4.96 -2.61
N LEU A 107 -15.94 4.98 -3.91
CA LEU A 107 -14.81 4.31 -4.55
C LEU A 107 -13.54 5.06 -4.13
N LEU A 108 -12.52 4.32 -3.71
CA LEU A 108 -11.20 4.82 -3.36
C LEU A 108 -10.21 4.39 -4.42
N THR A 109 -9.37 5.31 -4.87
CA THR A 109 -8.15 4.98 -5.63
C THR A 109 -6.97 5.74 -5.04
N GLU A 110 -5.82 5.09 -5.05
CA GLU A 110 -4.56 5.60 -4.50
C GLU A 110 -3.47 5.60 -5.56
N VAL A 111 -2.63 6.64 -5.52
CA VAL A 111 -1.34 6.66 -6.21
C VAL A 111 -0.31 7.17 -5.23
N THR A 112 0.73 6.36 -4.98
CA THR A 112 1.71 6.63 -3.95
C THR A 112 3.12 6.32 -4.43
N TYR A 113 4.04 7.20 -4.05
CA TYR A 113 5.47 6.98 -4.11
C TYR A 113 5.99 6.78 -2.70
N GLY A 114 6.79 5.73 -2.52
CA GLY A 114 7.36 5.35 -1.23
C GLY A 114 8.88 5.24 -1.27
N ILE A 115 9.49 5.40 -0.10
CA ILE A 115 10.89 5.07 0.16
C ILE A 115 10.91 4.10 1.32
N GLU A 116 11.25 2.86 1.01
CA GLU A 116 11.41 1.79 1.98
C GLU A 116 12.87 1.71 2.45
N TYR A 117 13.07 1.51 3.75
CA TYR A 117 14.34 1.23 4.38
C TYR A 117 14.32 -0.15 5.04
N ALA A 118 15.12 -1.08 4.54
CA ALA A 118 15.30 -2.42 5.14
C ALA A 118 16.21 -2.33 6.37
N TYR A 119 15.61 -2.16 7.56
CA TYR A 119 16.36 -2.17 8.82
C TYR A 119 17.01 -3.53 9.07
N THR A 120 16.24 -4.61 8.91
CA THR A 120 16.69 -6.00 8.87
C THR A 120 16.09 -6.71 7.66
N ASP A 121 16.46 -7.98 7.41
CA ASP A 121 15.84 -8.80 6.35
C ASP A 121 14.32 -9.03 6.56
N ARG A 122 13.79 -8.70 7.74
CA ARG A 122 12.37 -8.92 8.08
C ARG A 122 11.62 -7.65 8.46
N LEU A 123 12.30 -6.66 9.00
CA LEU A 123 11.67 -5.42 9.46
C LEU A 123 12.04 -4.28 8.53
N HIS A 124 11.05 -3.73 7.86
CA HIS A 124 11.20 -2.60 6.96
C HIS A 124 10.36 -1.42 7.43
N PHE A 125 10.87 -0.23 7.22
CA PHE A 125 10.16 1.02 7.45
C PHE A 125 9.96 1.71 6.11
N ASN A 126 8.79 2.30 5.92
CA ASN A 126 8.46 3.01 4.70
C ASN A 126 7.97 4.43 5.01
N VAL A 127 8.30 5.34 4.12
CA VAL A 127 7.78 6.70 4.10
C VAL A 127 7.05 6.87 2.78
N ASP A 128 5.78 7.19 2.86
CA ASP A 128 4.86 7.26 1.73
C ASP A 128 4.37 8.68 1.50
N PHE A 129 4.31 9.07 0.25
CA PHE A 129 3.73 10.32 -0.19
C PHE A 129 2.84 10.07 -1.41
N GLY A 130 1.58 10.49 -1.34
CA GLY A 130 0.64 10.17 -2.40
C GLY A 130 -0.66 10.95 -2.36
N ASN A 131 -1.57 10.49 -3.22
CA ASN A 131 -2.90 11.05 -3.32
C ASN A 131 -3.95 9.94 -3.26
N TYR A 132 -4.99 10.21 -2.48
CA TYR A 132 -6.25 9.49 -2.51
C TYR A 132 -7.25 10.24 -3.38
N TYR A 133 -7.86 9.53 -4.31
CA TYR A 133 -8.98 10.01 -5.10
C TYR A 133 -10.21 9.22 -4.67
N TYR A 134 -11.23 9.88 -4.20
CA TYR A 134 -12.48 9.21 -3.87
C TYR A 134 -13.65 9.82 -4.62
N SER A 135 -14.50 8.93 -5.09
CA SER A 135 -15.68 9.26 -5.85
C SER A 135 -16.89 8.59 -5.20
N GLY A 136 -17.73 9.39 -4.60
CA GLY A 136 -18.96 8.95 -3.95
C GLY A 136 -20.20 9.57 -4.58
N LYS A 137 -21.37 9.11 -4.13
CA LYS A 137 -22.67 9.63 -4.62
C LYS A 137 -22.86 11.11 -4.31
N LEU A 138 -22.25 11.61 -3.23
CA LEU A 138 -22.45 12.97 -2.74
C LEU A 138 -21.35 13.93 -3.20
N SER A 139 -20.14 13.46 -3.40
CA SER A 139 -19.00 14.28 -3.82
C SER A 139 -17.82 13.45 -4.30
N SER A 140 -16.94 14.09 -5.05
CA SER A 140 -15.64 13.57 -5.43
C SER A 140 -14.57 14.50 -4.87
N SER A 141 -13.43 13.95 -4.43
CA SER A 141 -12.33 14.75 -3.91
C SER A 141 -10.98 14.08 -4.12
N ASN A 142 -9.95 14.90 -4.09
CA ASN A 142 -8.56 14.49 -4.12
C ASN A 142 -7.89 14.97 -2.83
N VAL A 143 -7.18 14.08 -2.17
CA VAL A 143 -6.53 14.36 -0.89
C VAL A 143 -5.10 13.86 -0.93
N THR A 144 -4.16 14.78 -0.74
CA THR A 144 -2.75 14.42 -0.56
C THR A 144 -2.52 13.86 0.84
N PHE A 145 -1.69 12.85 0.94
CA PHE A 145 -1.30 12.28 2.23
C PHE A 145 0.20 12.08 2.35
N PHE A 146 0.64 12.03 3.58
CA PHE A 146 1.97 11.60 4.00
C PHE A 146 1.80 10.49 5.03
N GLY A 147 2.46 9.36 4.81
CA GLY A 147 2.39 8.19 5.67
C GLY A 147 3.76 7.68 6.07
N VAL A 148 3.78 6.96 7.17
CA VAL A 148 4.91 6.11 7.56
C VAL A 148 4.36 4.72 7.84
N SER A 149 5.14 3.70 7.54
CA SER A 149 4.72 2.34 7.86
C SER A 149 5.86 1.50 8.38
N ALA A 150 5.49 0.45 9.11
CA ALA A 150 6.40 -0.60 9.54
C ALA A 150 5.86 -1.94 9.03
N ALA A 151 6.65 -2.65 8.23
CA ALA A 151 6.30 -3.93 7.66
C ALA A 151 7.18 -5.04 8.22
N LEU A 152 6.54 -6.14 8.62
CA LEU A 152 7.22 -7.36 9.06
C LEU A 152 7.05 -8.44 7.98
N TYR A 153 8.17 -8.90 7.45
CA TYR A 153 8.25 -9.91 6.39
C TYR A 153 8.46 -11.31 6.96
N PHE A 154 7.77 -12.28 6.39
CA PHE A 154 7.84 -13.70 6.73
C PHE A 154 8.30 -14.50 5.51
N GLY A 155 9.40 -15.22 5.65
CA GLY A 155 10.03 -15.98 4.57
C GLY A 155 11.49 -15.61 4.40
N SER A 156 12.18 -16.30 3.50
CA SER A 156 13.63 -16.15 3.26
C SER A 156 13.95 -15.50 1.90
N PHE A 157 12.94 -15.13 1.14
CA PHE A 157 13.13 -14.52 -0.17
C PHE A 157 13.45 -13.03 -0.01
N LYS A 158 14.43 -12.53 -0.77
CA LYS A 158 14.73 -11.10 -0.83
C LYS A 158 13.98 -10.48 -2.01
N SER A 159 13.30 -9.38 -1.77
CA SER A 159 12.69 -8.59 -2.83
C SER A 159 13.76 -7.99 -3.73
N GLY A 160 13.50 -7.97 -5.03
CA GLY A 160 14.29 -7.25 -6.01
C GLY A 160 13.70 -5.87 -6.31
N SER A 161 14.32 -5.18 -7.28
CA SER A 161 13.80 -3.95 -7.86
C SER A 161 14.05 -3.95 -9.38
N ILE A 162 13.33 -3.12 -10.12
CA ILE A 162 13.51 -2.98 -11.56
C ILE A 162 14.94 -2.53 -11.88
N ILE A 163 15.48 -1.61 -11.09
CA ILE A 163 16.85 -1.12 -11.19
C ILE A 163 17.53 -1.30 -9.85
N THR A 164 18.59 -2.10 -9.82
CA THR A 164 19.42 -2.30 -8.61
C THR A 164 20.79 -1.67 -8.82
N ARG A 165 21.22 -0.85 -7.87
CA ARG A 165 22.57 -0.30 -7.81
C ARG A 165 23.33 -0.93 -6.65
N GLU A 166 24.39 -1.67 -6.94
CA GLU A 166 25.28 -2.18 -5.90
C GLU A 166 26.14 -1.04 -5.36
N THR A 167 26.06 -0.78 -4.08
CA THR A 167 27.02 0.08 -3.37
C THR A 167 28.28 -0.74 -3.14
N LYS A 168 29.39 -0.32 -3.76
CA LYS A 168 30.74 -0.87 -3.50
C LYS A 168 31.25 -0.45 -2.13
#